data_424b02ea2409cf79203e162e3ea10ed9
#
_entry.id   424b02ea2409cf79203e162e3ea10ed9
#
_cell.length_a   1.000
_cell.length_b   1.000
_cell.length_c   1.000
_cell.angle_alpha   90.00
_cell.angle_beta   90.00
_cell.angle_gamma   90.00
#
_symmetry.space_group_name_H-M   'P 1'
#
loop_
_entity.id
_entity.type
_entity.pdbx_description
1 polymer ?
#
loop_
_entity_poly.entity_id
_entity_poly.type
_entity_poly.pdbx_seq_one_letter_code
_entity_poly.pdbx_strand_id
1 'polypeptide(L)'
;MVDLGGEFVMPGFNDAHAHLGMGGKIRLSVNLLGAKSLGEMQERIRAAAEKAPPGQWLSGGGWDHTLWADKTLPSRRDVDATAGGHPAIFTRVDGHIAIADSAALAAAGITRETKDPEGGKIDRDAGGNPTGILRETAQVLVKVPPPSLEQRRHGLELAIEDAIEHGVTTVQDFSDWDDFLVFEQMEREGKLPVRIAEWIPFAEALDLEKQQAAHHPAKDRMLHTTMLKGFMDGSLGSRTAAMNAPYADDPGNSGIPRYEQARLNEMAIERAKAGFQLGFHAIGDRAVEMALDAYAAAEAAVRQPSLPPRTPASGPRPEMLPVKRVPPHDLRYRIEHSQVVSAGDFNRYKELGVIASMQPNHLLTDMGWAGQRLGPEREKYAYAWKSFLDAGVPLAFGTDYPVEPITPFRGVYCAVTRESEAGTMSFHPEQKLTMGETLYAYTQGSAYAEFAEGWKGMLAPGYAADFVVLDRDLVAVEPHAVLGTTVLRTVVGGKTVYLQH
;
A
#
# COMPACT_ATOMS: atom_id res chain seq x y z
N MET A 1 2.46 32.37 -17.28
CA MET A 1 3.18 31.42 -18.14
C MET A 1 4.46 31.07 -17.40
N VAL A 2 4.76 29.78 -17.25
CA VAL A 2 6.01 29.31 -16.63
C VAL A 2 6.83 28.65 -17.72
N ASP A 3 8.05 29.12 -17.92
CA ASP A 3 9.02 28.49 -18.81
C ASP A 3 9.70 27.36 -18.03
N LEU A 4 9.66 26.16 -18.55
CA LEU A 4 10.24 24.96 -17.93
C LEU A 4 11.59 24.59 -18.55
N GLY A 5 12.18 25.46 -19.43
CA GLY A 5 13.53 25.27 -19.95
C GLY A 5 13.75 24.01 -20.80
N GLY A 6 12.69 23.34 -21.25
CA GLY A 6 12.75 22.09 -22.01
C GLY A 6 12.66 20.83 -21.14
N GLU A 7 12.37 20.96 -19.84
CA GLU A 7 12.15 19.84 -18.92
C GLU A 7 10.93 19.00 -19.33
N PHE A 8 10.95 17.72 -18.96
CA PHE A 8 9.87 16.78 -19.29
C PHE A 8 8.68 16.95 -18.36
N VAL A 9 7.47 17.03 -18.93
CA VAL A 9 6.21 17.18 -18.17
C VAL A 9 5.27 16.04 -18.51
N MET A 10 4.70 15.42 -17.48
CA MET A 10 3.67 14.39 -17.64
C MET A 10 2.56 14.55 -16.58
N PRO A 11 1.39 13.89 -16.76
CA PRO A 11 0.43 13.81 -15.67
C PRO A 11 1.10 13.32 -14.39
N GLY A 12 0.72 13.87 -13.23
CA GLY A 12 1.22 13.38 -11.96
C GLY A 12 0.85 11.92 -11.72
N PHE A 13 1.70 11.20 -11.02
CA PHE A 13 1.44 9.80 -10.69
C PHE A 13 0.21 9.70 -9.78
N ASN A 14 -0.61 8.69 -10.06
CA ASN A 14 -1.73 8.28 -9.23
C ASN A 14 -1.38 6.90 -8.66
N ASP A 15 -0.92 6.86 -7.42
CA ASP A 15 -0.61 5.62 -6.73
C ASP A 15 -1.92 4.88 -6.43
N ALA A 16 -2.14 3.76 -7.12
CA ALA A 16 -3.39 3.02 -7.00
C ALA A 16 -3.50 2.20 -5.71
N HIS A 17 -2.47 2.12 -4.88
CA HIS A 17 -2.48 1.34 -3.65
C HIS A 17 -1.37 1.78 -2.70
N ALA A 18 -1.74 2.43 -1.60
CA ALA A 18 -0.81 2.79 -0.53
C ALA A 18 -1.47 2.76 0.85
N HIS A 19 -0.64 2.91 1.90
CA HIS A 19 -1.02 2.93 3.31
C HIS A 19 -0.30 4.10 4.01
N LEU A 20 -0.75 5.34 3.74
CA LEU A 20 -0.11 6.55 4.26
C LEU A 20 -0.04 6.58 5.79
N GLY A 21 -1.11 6.12 6.47
CA GLY A 21 -1.12 6.02 7.94
C GLY A 21 -0.04 5.08 8.48
N MET A 22 0.18 3.93 7.82
CA MET A 22 1.27 3.01 8.19
C MET A 22 2.63 3.63 7.86
N GLY A 23 2.77 4.27 6.70
CA GLY A 23 3.97 5.00 6.30
C GLY A 23 4.33 6.09 7.29
N GLY A 24 3.36 6.89 7.70
CA GLY A 24 3.54 7.92 8.73
C GLY A 24 4.01 7.36 10.07
N LYS A 25 3.43 6.26 10.52
CA LYS A 25 3.88 5.56 11.76
C LYS A 25 5.34 5.09 11.64
N ILE A 26 5.73 4.54 10.48
CA ILE A 26 7.12 4.13 10.23
C ILE A 26 8.06 5.33 10.18
N ARG A 27 7.67 6.43 9.55
CA ARG A 27 8.47 7.68 9.48
C ARG A 27 8.71 8.30 10.85
N LEU A 28 7.77 8.13 11.78
CA LEU A 28 7.92 8.56 13.19
C LEU A 28 8.71 7.56 14.04
N SER A 29 8.90 6.35 13.57
CA SER A 29 9.63 5.32 14.29
C SER A 29 11.15 5.52 14.16
N VAL A 30 11.88 5.07 15.18
CA VAL A 30 13.35 5.11 15.17
C VAL A 30 13.89 3.98 14.33
N ASN A 31 14.43 4.30 13.16
CA ASN A 31 15.04 3.31 12.27
C ASN A 31 16.46 2.96 12.74
N LEU A 32 16.64 1.74 13.24
CA LEU A 32 17.92 1.21 13.70
C LEU A 32 18.50 0.16 12.74
N LEU A 33 17.89 -0.04 11.57
CA LEU A 33 18.35 -1.01 10.59
C LEU A 33 19.76 -0.66 10.10
N GLY A 34 20.65 -1.65 10.10
CA GLY A 34 22.03 -1.51 9.63
C GLY A 34 22.95 -0.70 10.56
N ALA A 35 22.54 -0.37 11.80
CA ALA A 35 23.42 0.21 12.80
C ALA A 35 24.60 -0.73 13.07
N LYS A 36 25.83 -0.27 12.86
CA LYS A 36 27.05 -1.08 12.86
C LYS A 36 27.70 -1.20 14.26
N SER A 37 27.15 -0.49 15.24
CA SER A 37 27.64 -0.51 16.63
C SER A 37 26.54 -0.08 17.60
N LEU A 38 26.71 -0.38 18.89
CA LEU A 38 25.89 0.15 19.96
C LEU A 38 25.90 1.69 19.96
N GLY A 39 27.05 2.31 19.71
CA GLY A 39 27.20 3.77 19.64
C GLY A 39 26.33 4.38 18.52
N GLU A 40 26.33 3.80 17.33
CA GLU A 40 25.46 4.26 16.24
C GLU A 40 23.97 4.06 16.56
N MET A 41 23.58 2.93 17.16
CA MET A 41 22.21 2.74 17.66
C MET A 41 21.84 3.86 18.64
N GLN A 42 22.71 4.16 19.61
CA GLN A 42 22.51 5.21 20.61
C GLN A 42 22.40 6.61 19.99
N GLU A 43 23.20 6.93 18.97
CA GLU A 43 23.13 8.21 18.25
C GLU A 43 21.78 8.40 17.57
N ARG A 44 21.28 7.36 16.89
CA ARG A 44 19.97 7.39 16.23
C ARG A 44 18.82 7.55 17.22
N ILE A 45 18.88 6.88 18.38
CA ILE A 45 17.91 7.04 19.46
C ILE A 45 17.94 8.46 20.02
N ARG A 46 19.13 9.02 20.28
CA ARG A 46 19.29 10.39 20.78
C ARG A 46 18.70 11.41 19.80
N ALA A 47 19.02 11.29 18.54
CA ALA A 47 18.50 12.18 17.50
C ALA A 47 16.96 12.16 17.40
N ALA A 48 16.34 11.01 17.68
CA ALA A 48 14.88 10.89 17.76
C ALA A 48 14.34 11.51 19.07
N ALA A 49 15.00 11.27 20.20
CA ALA A 49 14.61 11.81 21.50
C ALA A 49 14.63 13.36 21.52
N GLU A 50 15.63 13.97 20.86
CA GLU A 50 15.76 15.43 20.76
C GLU A 50 14.61 16.08 19.98
N LYS A 51 13.99 15.36 19.08
CA LYS A 51 12.87 15.83 18.25
C LYS A 51 11.50 15.52 18.86
N ALA A 52 11.44 14.53 19.76
CA ALA A 52 10.18 14.06 20.32
C ALA A 52 9.62 15.05 21.38
N PRO A 53 8.31 15.35 21.35
CA PRO A 53 7.67 16.09 22.44
C PRO A 53 7.83 15.39 23.79
N PRO A 54 7.90 16.14 24.90
CA PRO A 54 8.05 15.55 26.23
C PRO A 54 7.01 14.47 26.54
N GLY A 55 7.46 13.32 27.04
CA GLY A 55 6.59 12.19 27.41
C GLY A 55 6.14 11.30 26.23
N GLN A 56 6.51 11.64 25.01
CA GLN A 56 6.25 10.78 23.85
C GLN A 56 7.04 9.48 23.97
N TRP A 57 6.40 8.35 23.63
CA TRP A 57 7.09 7.08 23.50
C TRP A 57 7.97 7.07 22.25
N LEU A 58 9.18 6.51 22.40
CA LEU A 58 10.05 6.20 21.28
C LEU A 58 9.90 4.71 20.96
N SER A 59 9.55 4.42 19.73
CA SER A 59 9.44 3.04 19.26
C SER A 59 10.05 2.88 17.87
N GLY A 60 10.33 1.65 17.49
CA GLY A 60 10.97 1.35 16.20
C GLY A 60 11.76 0.06 16.29
N GLY A 61 12.84 -0.04 15.51
CA GLY A 61 13.66 -1.23 15.56
C GLY A 61 14.56 -1.43 14.35
N GLY A 62 14.91 -2.70 14.12
CA GLY A 62 15.83 -3.11 13.07
C GLY A 62 17.29 -3.22 13.54
N TRP A 63 17.57 -3.03 14.85
CA TRP A 63 18.92 -3.24 15.37
C TRP A 63 19.34 -4.71 15.29
N ASP A 64 20.62 -4.94 15.07
CA ASP A 64 21.21 -6.28 15.03
C ASP A 64 22.61 -6.28 15.64
N HIS A 65 22.72 -6.75 16.88
CA HIS A 65 23.99 -6.83 17.60
C HIS A 65 24.97 -7.82 16.96
N THR A 66 24.53 -8.73 16.10
CA THR A 66 25.43 -9.68 15.42
C THR A 66 26.30 -8.98 14.36
N LEU A 67 25.93 -7.77 13.95
CA LEU A 67 26.72 -6.90 13.07
C LEU A 67 27.79 -6.10 13.84
N TRP A 68 27.70 -6.06 15.18
CA TRP A 68 28.62 -5.28 16.02
C TRP A 68 29.92 -6.04 16.31
N ALA A 69 30.99 -5.31 16.52
CA ALA A 69 32.31 -5.92 16.74
C ALA A 69 32.35 -6.82 17.98
N ASP A 70 31.69 -6.42 19.06
CA ASP A 70 31.62 -7.15 20.34
C ASP A 70 30.46 -8.15 20.43
N LYS A 71 29.47 -8.04 19.51
CA LYS A 71 28.26 -8.89 19.47
C LYS A 71 27.48 -8.94 20.79
N THR A 72 27.64 -7.91 21.64
CA THR A 72 27.00 -7.84 22.95
C THR A 72 25.57 -7.33 22.83
N LEU A 73 24.60 -7.99 23.48
CA LEU A 73 23.23 -7.49 23.57
C LEU A 73 23.21 -6.16 24.32
N PRO A 74 22.44 -5.16 23.82
CA PRO A 74 22.24 -3.91 24.56
C PRO A 74 21.47 -4.17 25.86
N SER A 75 21.61 -3.27 26.82
CA SER A 75 20.87 -3.26 28.05
C SER A 75 19.96 -2.02 28.14
N ARG A 76 18.98 -2.03 29.06
CA ARG A 76 18.15 -0.85 29.33
C ARG A 76 18.97 0.41 29.60
N ARG A 77 20.14 0.27 30.26
CA ARG A 77 21.02 1.40 30.59
C ARG A 77 21.59 2.09 29.34
N ASP A 78 21.82 1.31 28.29
CA ASP A 78 22.31 1.85 27.02
C ASP A 78 21.25 2.70 26.33
N VAL A 79 19.97 2.33 26.47
CA VAL A 79 18.82 3.09 25.99
C VAL A 79 18.50 4.26 26.91
N ASP A 80 18.49 4.07 28.24
CA ASP A 80 18.29 5.13 29.25
C ASP A 80 19.23 6.32 29.00
N ALA A 81 20.49 6.04 28.62
CA ALA A 81 21.51 7.07 28.36
C ALA A 81 21.19 7.95 27.14
N THR A 82 20.25 7.58 26.32
CA THR A 82 19.99 8.25 25.03
C THR A 82 18.54 8.59 24.76
N ALA A 83 17.61 7.94 25.44
CA ALA A 83 16.17 8.16 25.25
C ALA A 83 15.66 9.49 25.86
N GLY A 84 16.49 10.29 26.53
CA GLY A 84 16.12 11.62 27.03
C GLY A 84 14.98 11.62 28.07
N GLY A 85 14.72 10.49 28.73
CA GLY A 85 13.60 10.30 29.65
C GLY A 85 12.28 9.89 28.99
N HIS A 86 12.25 9.70 27.69
CA HIS A 86 11.14 9.13 26.94
C HIS A 86 11.05 7.62 27.20
N PRO A 87 9.87 7.04 27.46
CA PRO A 87 9.74 5.60 27.46
C PRO A 87 10.05 5.05 26.06
N ALA A 88 10.90 4.02 25.97
CA ALA A 88 11.44 3.56 24.71
C ALA A 88 11.44 2.03 24.59
N ILE A 89 11.05 1.50 23.42
CA ILE A 89 11.16 0.08 23.06
C ILE A 89 11.54 -0.07 21.59
N PHE A 90 12.54 -0.91 21.31
CA PHE A 90 13.04 -1.14 19.96
C PHE A 90 13.18 -2.63 19.67
N THR A 91 12.50 -3.09 18.63
CA THR A 91 12.51 -4.49 18.22
C THR A 91 13.76 -4.81 17.40
N ARG A 92 14.36 -5.97 17.63
CA ARG A 92 15.46 -6.48 16.83
C ARG A 92 14.99 -6.80 15.39
N VAL A 93 15.92 -6.83 14.44
CA VAL A 93 15.63 -7.04 13.01
C VAL A 93 14.81 -8.32 12.72
N ASP A 94 14.97 -9.38 13.51
CA ASP A 94 14.22 -10.63 13.35
C ASP A 94 12.85 -10.66 14.05
N GLY A 95 12.50 -9.61 14.82
CA GLY A 95 11.23 -9.53 15.55
C GLY A 95 11.13 -10.35 16.83
N HIS A 96 12.13 -11.20 17.15
CA HIS A 96 12.09 -12.12 18.29
C HIS A 96 12.56 -11.53 19.62
N ILE A 97 13.23 -10.38 19.56
CA ILE A 97 13.79 -9.69 20.75
C ILE A 97 13.46 -8.21 20.67
N ALA A 98 13.03 -7.63 21.79
CA ALA A 98 13.00 -6.19 21.97
C ALA A 98 13.91 -5.73 23.11
N ILE A 99 14.40 -4.50 23.03
CA ILE A 99 15.06 -3.79 24.12
C ILE A 99 14.17 -2.65 24.58
N ALA A 100 13.80 -2.65 25.87
CA ALA A 100 13.05 -1.59 26.52
C ALA A 100 13.93 -0.85 27.52
N ASP A 101 13.77 0.46 27.63
CA ASP A 101 14.41 1.27 28.63
C ASP A 101 13.77 1.14 30.02
N SER A 102 14.34 1.78 31.02
CA SER A 102 13.81 1.74 32.41
C SER A 102 12.44 2.41 32.53
N ALA A 103 12.15 3.46 31.75
CA ALA A 103 10.86 4.14 31.76
C ALA A 103 9.74 3.28 31.16
N ALA A 104 10.01 2.60 30.04
CA ALA A 104 9.07 1.69 29.42
C ALA A 104 8.78 0.46 30.29
N LEU A 105 9.82 -0.12 30.94
CA LEU A 105 9.64 -1.22 31.90
C LEU A 105 8.79 -0.78 33.09
N ALA A 106 9.01 0.41 33.63
CA ALA A 106 8.24 0.98 34.73
C ALA A 106 6.77 1.21 34.32
N ALA A 107 6.54 1.79 33.13
CA ALA A 107 5.18 2.00 32.59
C ALA A 107 4.43 0.69 32.39
N ALA A 108 5.14 -0.39 32.03
CA ALA A 108 4.60 -1.74 31.90
C ALA A 108 4.46 -2.50 33.23
N GLY A 109 4.91 -1.95 34.34
CA GLY A 109 4.93 -2.62 35.64
C GLY A 109 5.86 -3.83 35.70
N ILE A 110 6.89 -3.87 34.85
CA ILE A 110 7.86 -4.97 34.79
C ILE A 110 8.95 -4.75 35.85
N THR A 111 8.95 -5.63 36.85
CA THR A 111 9.88 -5.60 37.96
C THR A 111 10.67 -6.93 38.09
N ARG A 112 11.49 -7.05 39.12
CA ARG A 112 12.18 -8.31 39.42
C ARG A 112 11.21 -9.46 39.78
N GLU A 113 10.02 -9.13 40.29
CA GLU A 113 8.97 -10.06 40.71
C GLU A 113 8.06 -10.48 39.54
N THR A 114 8.08 -9.78 38.42
CA THR A 114 7.26 -10.09 37.24
C THR A 114 7.67 -11.45 36.69
N LYS A 115 6.72 -12.38 36.58
CA LYS A 115 6.96 -13.70 36.00
C LYS A 115 7.10 -13.61 34.49
N ASP A 116 7.89 -14.52 33.93
CA ASP A 116 7.95 -14.68 32.47
C ASP A 116 6.56 -15.14 31.97
N PRO A 117 6.04 -14.54 30.88
CA PRO A 117 4.79 -14.98 30.26
C PRO A 117 4.99 -16.33 29.54
N GLU A 118 3.90 -17.04 29.32
CA GLU A 118 3.92 -18.27 28.52
C GLU A 118 4.49 -17.97 27.12
N GLY A 119 5.48 -18.76 26.70
CA GLY A 119 6.17 -18.58 25.42
C GLY A 119 7.09 -17.36 25.34
N GLY A 120 7.42 -16.69 26.46
CA GLY A 120 8.31 -15.53 26.47
C GLY A 120 9.25 -15.51 27.66
N LYS A 121 10.27 -14.64 27.59
CA LYS A 121 11.27 -14.49 28.65
C LYS A 121 11.68 -13.04 28.84
N ILE A 122 11.75 -12.62 30.12
CA ILE A 122 12.34 -11.35 30.53
C ILE A 122 13.79 -11.64 30.95
N ASP A 123 14.77 -11.14 30.22
CA ASP A 123 16.18 -11.33 30.61
C ASP A 123 16.49 -10.52 31.87
N ARG A 124 17.24 -11.13 32.81
CA ARG A 124 17.58 -10.55 34.12
C ARG A 124 19.07 -10.58 34.38
N ASP A 125 19.54 -9.59 35.10
CA ASP A 125 20.91 -9.52 35.61
C ASP A 125 21.11 -10.50 36.79
N ALA A 126 22.33 -10.60 37.32
CA ALA A 126 22.67 -11.43 38.43
C ALA A 126 21.90 -11.09 39.74
N GLY A 127 21.38 -9.85 39.84
CA GLY A 127 20.52 -9.40 40.95
C GLY A 127 19.04 -9.67 40.75
N GLY A 128 18.66 -10.32 39.61
CA GLY A 128 17.27 -10.61 39.25
C GLY A 128 16.52 -9.44 38.62
N ASN A 129 17.16 -8.30 38.36
CA ASN A 129 16.50 -7.15 37.76
C ASN A 129 16.40 -7.32 36.25
N PRO A 130 15.28 -6.90 35.62
CA PRO A 130 15.15 -6.90 34.17
C PRO A 130 16.28 -6.12 33.50
N THR A 131 16.93 -6.72 32.51
CA THR A 131 18.00 -6.06 31.73
C THR A 131 17.47 -5.09 30.67
N GLY A 132 16.17 -5.16 30.36
CA GLY A 132 15.51 -4.47 29.24
C GLY A 132 15.23 -5.40 28.07
N ILE A 133 15.93 -6.53 27.96
CA ILE A 133 15.69 -7.50 26.89
C ILE A 133 14.42 -8.31 27.18
N LEU A 134 13.52 -8.26 26.22
CA LEU A 134 12.24 -8.99 26.21
C LEU A 134 12.22 -9.91 24.99
N ARG A 135 11.99 -11.21 25.23
CA ARG A 135 12.00 -12.24 24.18
C ARG A 135 10.60 -12.75 23.91
N GLU A 136 10.30 -13.01 22.66
CA GLU A 136 9.06 -13.60 22.17
C GLU A 136 7.83 -12.90 22.78
N THR A 137 6.92 -13.64 23.39
CA THR A 137 5.69 -13.08 23.97
C THR A 137 5.94 -12.09 25.13
N ALA A 138 7.14 -12.01 25.69
CA ALA A 138 7.44 -11.00 26.70
C ALA A 138 7.44 -9.57 26.12
N GLN A 139 7.62 -9.40 24.82
CA GLN A 139 7.57 -8.09 24.16
C GLN A 139 6.19 -7.43 24.28
N VAL A 140 5.10 -8.21 24.26
CA VAL A 140 3.73 -7.66 24.35
C VAL A 140 3.34 -7.15 25.74
N LEU A 141 4.18 -7.38 26.76
CA LEU A 141 4.00 -6.80 28.08
C LEU A 141 4.19 -5.27 28.08
N VAL A 142 5.03 -4.76 27.19
CA VAL A 142 5.23 -3.31 26.99
C VAL A 142 4.25 -2.83 25.91
N LYS A 143 3.22 -2.13 26.35
CA LYS A 143 2.20 -1.58 25.46
C LYS A 143 2.54 -0.13 25.14
N VAL A 144 3.02 0.11 23.91
CA VAL A 144 3.16 1.46 23.39
C VAL A 144 1.76 2.05 23.22
N PRO A 145 1.45 3.21 23.81
CA PRO A 145 0.16 3.87 23.58
C PRO A 145 -0.09 4.15 22.09
N PRO A 146 -1.34 4.14 21.62
CA PRO A 146 -1.64 4.58 20.26
C PRO A 146 -1.18 6.04 20.06
N PRO A 147 -0.76 6.42 18.84
CA PRO A 147 -0.33 7.78 18.57
C PRO A 147 -1.47 8.77 18.81
N SER A 148 -1.16 9.94 19.37
CA SER A 148 -2.09 11.06 19.48
C SER A 148 -2.48 11.59 18.10
N LEU A 149 -3.57 12.38 18.01
CA LEU A 149 -3.97 13.02 16.74
C LEU A 149 -2.86 13.91 16.18
N GLU A 150 -2.11 14.59 17.02
CA GLU A 150 -0.98 15.41 16.61
C GLU A 150 0.16 14.56 16.01
N GLN A 151 0.47 13.44 16.65
CA GLN A 151 1.46 12.49 16.13
C GLN A 151 1.00 11.83 14.82
N ARG A 152 -0.28 11.44 14.72
CA ARG A 152 -0.85 10.94 13.46
C ARG A 152 -0.72 11.97 12.35
N ARG A 153 -1.10 13.21 12.65
CA ARG A 153 -0.98 14.32 11.70
C ARG A 153 0.46 14.50 11.23
N HIS A 154 1.40 14.58 12.14
CA HIS A 154 2.81 14.74 11.78
C HIS A 154 3.34 13.56 10.95
N GLY A 155 2.96 12.32 11.31
CA GLY A 155 3.30 11.14 10.50
C GLY A 155 2.73 11.18 9.09
N LEU A 156 1.45 11.56 8.96
CA LEU A 156 0.79 11.71 7.67
C LEU A 156 1.40 12.83 6.83
N GLU A 157 1.75 13.96 7.44
CA GLU A 157 2.47 15.05 6.76
C GLU A 157 3.80 14.54 6.18
N LEU A 158 4.59 13.77 6.93
CA LEU A 158 5.84 13.16 6.46
C LEU A 158 5.63 12.14 5.31
N ALA A 159 4.57 11.33 5.40
CA ALA A 159 4.25 10.36 4.34
C ALA A 159 3.76 11.06 3.06
N ILE A 160 2.99 12.13 3.20
CA ILE A 160 2.53 12.95 2.08
C ILE A 160 3.68 13.73 1.45
N GLU A 161 4.60 14.28 2.25
CA GLU A 161 5.83 14.92 1.74
C GLU A 161 6.62 13.92 0.87
N ASP A 162 6.82 12.70 1.36
CA ASP A 162 7.48 11.63 0.61
C ASP A 162 6.76 11.36 -0.74
N ALA A 163 5.43 11.33 -0.75
CA ALA A 163 4.64 11.14 -1.98
C ALA A 163 4.84 12.29 -2.99
N ILE A 164 4.68 13.53 -2.56
CA ILE A 164 4.78 14.68 -3.48
C ILE A 164 6.21 14.92 -3.97
N GLU A 165 7.24 14.58 -3.17
CA GLU A 165 8.65 14.60 -3.57
C GLU A 165 8.94 13.61 -4.72
N HIS A 166 8.16 12.54 -4.80
CA HIS A 166 8.28 11.52 -5.84
C HIS A 166 7.27 11.69 -6.98
N GLY A 167 6.58 12.85 -7.06
CA GLY A 167 5.68 13.17 -8.16
C GLY A 167 4.28 12.55 -8.07
N VAL A 168 3.93 11.99 -6.92
CA VAL A 168 2.60 11.43 -6.67
C VAL A 168 1.63 12.57 -6.36
N THR A 169 0.59 12.69 -7.18
CA THR A 169 -0.45 13.72 -7.06
C THR A 169 -1.76 13.20 -6.51
N THR A 170 -1.95 11.88 -6.56
CA THR A 170 -3.09 11.17 -5.99
C THR A 170 -2.62 9.89 -5.33
N VAL A 171 -3.19 9.56 -4.17
CA VAL A 171 -2.99 8.30 -3.46
C VAL A 171 -4.35 7.65 -3.23
N GLN A 172 -4.50 6.39 -3.64
CA GLN A 172 -5.61 5.54 -3.26
C GLN A 172 -5.17 4.80 -2.00
N ASP A 173 -5.66 5.26 -0.86
CA ASP A 173 -5.09 4.98 0.45
C ASP A 173 -5.97 4.04 1.28
N PHE A 174 -5.34 3.15 2.01
CA PHE A 174 -5.97 2.33 3.02
C PHE A 174 -5.32 2.56 4.38
N SER A 175 -5.86 3.52 5.11
CA SER A 175 -5.42 3.90 6.45
C SER A 175 -6.48 3.65 7.51
N ASP A 176 -6.15 3.92 8.78
CA ASP A 176 -7.10 3.84 9.88
C ASP A 176 -8.12 4.97 9.79
N TRP A 177 -9.32 4.76 10.35
CA TRP A 177 -10.35 5.80 10.41
C TRP A 177 -9.89 7.08 11.13
N ASP A 178 -9.07 6.95 12.17
CA ASP A 178 -8.47 8.11 12.84
C ASP A 178 -7.50 8.89 11.93
N ASP A 179 -6.80 8.22 11.01
CA ASP A 179 -5.95 8.86 10.01
C ASP A 179 -6.81 9.61 8.99
N PHE A 180 -7.94 9.01 8.55
CA PHE A 180 -8.91 9.68 7.69
C PHE A 180 -9.47 10.95 8.31
N LEU A 181 -9.78 10.97 9.61
CA LEU A 181 -10.24 12.19 10.30
C LEU A 181 -9.17 13.30 10.31
N VAL A 182 -7.89 12.94 10.28
CA VAL A 182 -6.80 13.89 10.11
C VAL A 182 -6.78 14.45 8.68
N PHE A 183 -6.98 13.61 7.65
CA PHE A 183 -7.11 14.08 6.26
C PHE A 183 -8.26 15.06 6.11
N GLU A 184 -9.44 14.77 6.70
CA GLU A 184 -10.56 15.72 6.72
C GLU A 184 -10.18 17.07 7.36
N GLN A 185 -9.43 17.03 8.46
CA GLN A 185 -8.98 18.25 9.11
C GLN A 185 -8.00 19.02 8.21
N MET A 186 -7.02 18.34 7.61
CA MET A 186 -6.06 18.96 6.69
C MET A 186 -6.76 19.60 5.49
N GLU A 187 -7.76 18.92 4.92
CA GLU A 187 -8.55 19.46 3.82
C GLU A 187 -9.32 20.72 4.23
N ARG A 188 -10.05 20.70 5.36
CA ARG A 188 -10.77 21.87 5.89
C ARG A 188 -9.86 23.08 6.14
N GLU A 189 -8.59 22.83 6.52
CA GLU A 189 -7.57 23.84 6.69
C GLU A 189 -6.93 24.31 5.37
N GLY A 190 -7.24 23.67 4.24
CA GLY A 190 -6.60 23.91 2.94
C GLY A 190 -5.13 23.49 2.88
N LYS A 191 -4.76 22.53 3.73
CA LYS A 191 -3.38 22.02 3.91
C LYS A 191 -3.17 20.61 3.39
N LEU A 192 -4.16 20.00 2.73
CA LEU A 192 -4.01 18.71 2.07
C LEU A 192 -3.40 18.93 0.67
N PRO A 193 -2.12 18.58 0.42
CA PRO A 193 -1.43 18.93 -0.81
C PRO A 193 -1.55 17.86 -1.90
N VAL A 194 -2.14 16.69 -1.58
CA VAL A 194 -2.31 15.54 -2.47
C VAL A 194 -3.78 15.12 -2.47
N ARG A 195 -4.26 14.53 -3.56
CA ARG A 195 -5.60 13.95 -3.59
C ARG A 195 -5.59 12.58 -2.93
N ILE A 196 -6.62 12.27 -2.16
CA ILE A 196 -6.77 11.00 -1.46
C ILE A 196 -8.11 10.36 -1.83
N ALA A 197 -8.04 9.11 -2.30
CA ALA A 197 -9.17 8.20 -2.43
C ALA A 197 -9.07 7.18 -1.31
N GLU A 198 -9.68 7.48 -0.16
CA GLU A 198 -9.60 6.64 1.03
C GLU A 198 -10.49 5.42 0.90
N TRP A 199 -9.98 4.27 1.27
CA TRP A 199 -10.69 3.01 1.27
C TRP A 199 -11.22 2.68 2.66
N ILE A 200 -12.44 2.23 2.69
CA ILE A 200 -13.13 1.81 3.90
C ILE A 200 -12.89 0.31 4.11
N PRO A 201 -12.60 -0.14 5.34
CA PRO A 201 -12.48 -1.57 5.62
C PRO A 201 -13.75 -2.33 5.21
N PHE A 202 -13.60 -3.47 4.54
CA PHE A 202 -14.67 -4.42 4.26
C PHE A 202 -15.04 -5.13 5.56
N ALA A 203 -15.95 -4.51 6.32
CA ALA A 203 -16.31 -4.90 7.68
C ALA A 203 -17.48 -5.90 7.70
N GLU A 204 -17.75 -6.48 8.86
CA GLU A 204 -18.90 -7.36 9.09
C GLU A 204 -20.23 -6.58 9.12
N ALA A 205 -20.22 -5.30 9.51
CA ALA A 205 -21.39 -4.47 9.69
C ALA A 205 -21.56 -3.44 8.55
N LEU A 206 -22.49 -3.68 7.63
CA LEU A 206 -22.77 -2.78 6.50
C LEU A 206 -23.16 -1.35 6.92
N ASP A 207 -23.82 -1.18 8.06
CA ASP A 207 -24.22 0.15 8.55
C ASP A 207 -23.01 1.02 8.92
N LEU A 208 -21.93 0.41 9.44
CA LEU A 208 -20.69 1.11 9.72
C LEU A 208 -20.04 1.61 8.42
N GLU A 209 -19.98 0.77 7.40
CA GLU A 209 -19.45 1.12 6.07
C GLU A 209 -20.23 2.29 5.45
N LYS A 210 -21.57 2.29 5.55
CA LYS A 210 -22.41 3.40 5.07
C LYS A 210 -22.17 4.70 5.85
N GLN A 211 -22.01 4.62 7.17
CA GLN A 211 -21.72 5.79 7.99
C GLN A 211 -20.37 6.40 7.61
N GLN A 212 -19.34 5.58 7.40
CA GLN A 212 -18.02 6.04 6.98
C GLN A 212 -18.06 6.68 5.59
N ALA A 213 -18.71 6.04 4.62
CA ALA A 213 -18.83 6.55 3.25
C ALA A 213 -19.58 7.89 3.16
N ALA A 214 -20.42 8.21 4.13
CA ALA A 214 -21.19 9.48 4.15
C ALA A 214 -20.32 10.72 4.44
N HIS A 215 -19.10 10.55 4.98
CA HIS A 215 -18.21 11.67 5.30
C HIS A 215 -17.72 12.40 4.04
N HIS A 216 -17.20 11.66 3.04
CA HIS A 216 -16.72 12.24 1.78
C HIS A 216 -17.22 11.42 0.58
N PRO A 217 -18.26 11.89 -0.11
CA PRO A 217 -18.80 11.20 -1.27
C PRO A 217 -17.86 11.32 -2.48
N ALA A 218 -17.98 10.38 -3.41
CA ALA A 218 -17.14 10.27 -4.63
C ALA A 218 -17.05 11.55 -5.51
N LYS A 219 -17.95 12.53 -5.32
CA LYS A 219 -17.89 13.83 -6.02
C LYS A 219 -16.86 14.80 -5.44
N ASP A 220 -16.37 14.56 -4.24
CA ASP A 220 -15.27 15.31 -3.67
C ASP A 220 -13.99 14.99 -4.44
N ARG A 221 -13.28 16.02 -4.90
CA ARG A 221 -12.11 15.88 -5.75
C ARG A 221 -10.79 15.88 -5.00
N MET A 222 -10.79 16.22 -3.70
CA MET A 222 -9.58 16.19 -2.88
C MET A 222 -9.56 14.98 -1.96
N LEU A 223 -10.65 14.68 -1.28
CA LEU A 223 -10.78 13.56 -0.37
C LEU A 223 -12.12 12.85 -0.62
N HIS A 224 -12.12 11.55 -0.91
CA HIS A 224 -13.35 10.79 -1.09
C HIS A 224 -13.22 9.35 -0.60
N THR A 225 -14.37 8.72 -0.31
CA THR A 225 -14.47 7.38 0.26
C THR A 225 -15.55 6.59 -0.48
N THR A 226 -15.19 5.62 -1.29
CA THR A 226 -16.18 4.83 -2.04
C THR A 226 -15.90 3.33 -2.08
N MET A 227 -14.64 2.93 -2.05
CA MET A 227 -14.22 1.54 -2.17
C MET A 227 -14.14 0.87 -0.80
N LEU A 228 -14.58 -0.38 -0.75
CA LEU A 228 -14.39 -1.26 0.40
C LEU A 228 -13.20 -2.18 0.16
N LYS A 229 -12.20 -2.13 1.03
CA LYS A 229 -11.00 -2.98 0.98
C LYS A 229 -11.14 -4.20 1.88
N GLY A 230 -11.07 -5.39 1.28
CA GLY A 230 -11.01 -6.67 1.96
C GLY A 230 -9.71 -7.43 1.70
N PHE A 231 -9.46 -8.46 2.51
CA PHE A 231 -8.28 -9.31 2.39
C PHE A 231 -8.73 -10.76 2.25
N MET A 232 -8.38 -11.40 1.13
CA MET A 232 -8.78 -12.79 0.87
C MET A 232 -7.75 -13.77 1.43
N ASP A 233 -6.48 -13.38 1.50
CA ASP A 233 -5.38 -14.22 1.96
C ASP A 233 -4.27 -13.40 2.63
N GLY A 234 -3.08 -13.98 2.72
CA GLY A 234 -1.86 -13.35 3.21
C GLY A 234 -0.87 -13.06 2.08
N SER A 235 0.45 -13.28 2.32
CA SER A 235 1.52 -12.94 1.38
C SER A 235 2.26 -14.17 0.82
N LEU A 236 2.86 -14.01 -0.37
CA LEU A 236 3.68 -15.06 -0.99
C LEU A 236 4.95 -15.33 -0.18
N GLY A 237 5.60 -14.28 0.32
CA GLY A 237 6.82 -14.37 1.10
C GLY A 237 6.66 -15.19 2.38
N SER A 238 5.56 -15.00 3.11
CA SER A 238 5.25 -15.75 4.34
C SER A 238 4.59 -17.11 4.11
N ARG A 239 4.32 -17.49 2.86
CA ARG A 239 3.55 -18.70 2.47
C ARG A 239 2.15 -18.75 3.09
N THR A 240 1.52 -17.59 3.24
CA THR A 240 0.13 -17.45 3.70
C THR A 240 -0.83 -17.03 2.58
N ALA A 241 -0.31 -16.70 1.40
CA ALA A 241 -1.13 -16.53 0.20
C ALA A 241 -1.84 -17.85 -0.14
N ALA A 242 -3.16 -17.81 -0.35
CA ALA A 242 -3.96 -19.02 -0.55
C ALA A 242 -3.80 -19.55 -1.98
N MET A 243 -3.26 -20.75 -2.10
CA MET A 243 -2.91 -21.39 -3.36
C MET A 243 -3.82 -22.60 -3.64
N ASN A 244 -4.12 -22.87 -4.92
CA ASN A 244 -4.84 -24.06 -5.34
C ASN A 244 -4.05 -25.36 -5.15
N ALA A 245 -2.73 -25.28 -5.22
CA ALA A 245 -1.81 -26.37 -4.96
C ALA A 245 -0.76 -25.94 -3.93
N PRO A 246 -0.17 -26.87 -3.14
CA PRO A 246 0.86 -26.55 -2.17
C PRO A 246 2.02 -25.74 -2.76
N TYR A 247 2.70 -24.96 -1.94
CA TYR A 247 3.94 -24.29 -2.33
C TYR A 247 4.98 -25.31 -2.81
N ALA A 248 5.74 -24.96 -3.84
CA ALA A 248 6.72 -25.88 -4.40
C ALA A 248 7.85 -26.20 -3.41
N ASP A 249 8.21 -25.24 -2.55
CA ASP A 249 9.21 -25.37 -1.50
C ASP A 249 8.64 -25.68 -0.11
N ASP A 250 7.31 -25.92 0.00
CA ASP A 250 6.62 -26.32 1.24
C ASP A 250 5.38 -27.18 0.88
N PRO A 251 5.58 -28.48 0.53
CA PRO A 251 4.51 -29.32 -0.03
C PRO A 251 3.34 -29.64 0.92
N GLY A 252 3.43 -29.29 2.18
CA GLY A 252 2.37 -29.44 3.18
C GLY A 252 1.48 -28.20 3.34
N ASN A 253 1.79 -27.10 2.64
CA ASN A 253 1.20 -25.80 2.88
C ASN A 253 0.63 -25.20 1.57
N SER A 254 -0.65 -24.84 1.58
CA SER A 254 -1.34 -24.14 0.49
C SER A 254 -1.82 -22.74 0.89
N GLY A 255 -1.26 -22.15 1.95
CA GLY A 255 -1.68 -20.86 2.47
C GLY A 255 -3.01 -20.89 3.22
N ILE A 256 -3.56 -19.71 3.50
CA ILE A 256 -4.70 -19.55 4.41
C ILE A 256 -5.72 -18.58 3.77
N PRO A 257 -6.85 -19.07 3.25
CA PRO A 257 -7.94 -18.17 2.87
C PRO A 257 -8.60 -17.58 4.13
N ARG A 258 -8.98 -16.30 4.07
CA ARG A 258 -9.56 -15.61 5.24
C ARG A 258 -11.06 -15.75 5.40
N TYR A 259 -11.75 -16.23 4.36
CA TYR A 259 -13.20 -16.38 4.36
C TYR A 259 -13.60 -17.76 3.86
N GLU A 260 -14.74 -18.25 4.34
CA GLU A 260 -15.50 -19.26 3.64
C GLU A 260 -16.21 -18.61 2.44
N GLN A 261 -16.19 -19.27 1.28
CA GLN A 261 -16.69 -18.69 0.02
C GLN A 261 -18.15 -18.21 0.11
N ALA A 262 -19.02 -19.01 0.74
CA ALA A 262 -20.44 -18.66 0.88
C ALA A 262 -20.62 -17.34 1.65
N ARG A 263 -19.88 -17.17 2.75
CA ARG A 263 -19.92 -15.94 3.56
C ARG A 263 -19.38 -14.74 2.80
N LEU A 264 -18.28 -14.91 2.07
CA LEU A 264 -17.70 -13.85 1.23
C LEU A 264 -18.72 -13.39 0.16
N ASN A 265 -19.39 -14.35 -0.50
CA ASN A 265 -20.41 -14.04 -1.52
C ASN A 265 -21.58 -13.25 -0.91
N GLU A 266 -22.10 -13.65 0.25
CA GLU A 266 -23.15 -12.92 0.95
C GLU A 266 -22.77 -11.47 1.22
N MET A 267 -21.60 -11.26 1.81
CA MET A 267 -21.07 -9.93 2.12
C MET A 267 -20.88 -9.09 0.85
N ALA A 268 -20.29 -9.66 -0.21
CA ALA A 268 -20.07 -8.96 -1.46
C ALA A 268 -21.40 -8.54 -2.13
N ILE A 269 -22.40 -9.42 -2.15
CA ILE A 269 -23.74 -9.13 -2.68
C ILE A 269 -24.40 -7.97 -1.92
N GLU A 270 -24.34 -8.00 -0.60
CA GLU A 270 -24.97 -6.99 0.25
C GLU A 270 -24.34 -5.61 0.01
N ARG A 271 -23.00 -5.52 -0.06
CA ARG A 271 -22.27 -4.28 -0.27
C ARG A 271 -22.41 -3.76 -1.70
N ALA A 272 -22.44 -4.66 -2.69
CA ALA A 272 -22.72 -4.30 -4.08
C ALA A 272 -24.12 -3.68 -4.22
N LYS A 273 -25.14 -4.27 -3.59
CA LYS A 273 -26.50 -3.71 -3.55
C LYS A 273 -26.59 -2.36 -2.85
N ALA A 274 -25.68 -2.09 -1.90
CA ALA A 274 -25.54 -0.81 -1.24
C ALA A 274 -24.80 0.24 -2.09
N GLY A 275 -24.24 -0.15 -3.25
CA GLY A 275 -23.59 0.75 -4.21
C GLY A 275 -22.09 0.92 -4.02
N PHE A 276 -21.44 0.08 -3.21
CA PHE A 276 -19.99 0.15 -3.01
C PHE A 276 -19.21 -0.51 -4.16
N GLN A 277 -18.10 0.11 -4.52
CA GLN A 277 -17.02 -0.57 -5.22
C GLN A 277 -16.31 -1.52 -4.23
N LEU A 278 -15.95 -2.72 -4.70
CA LEU A 278 -15.22 -3.71 -3.90
C LEU A 278 -13.79 -3.86 -4.43
N GLY A 279 -12.82 -3.87 -3.54
CA GLY A 279 -11.42 -4.13 -3.83
C GLY A 279 -10.85 -5.15 -2.85
N PHE A 280 -10.37 -6.28 -3.37
CA PHE A 280 -9.90 -7.38 -2.54
C PHE A 280 -8.42 -7.63 -2.75
N HIS A 281 -7.65 -7.60 -1.66
CA HIS A 281 -6.30 -8.14 -1.64
C HIS A 281 -6.39 -9.64 -1.94
N ALA A 282 -5.75 -10.09 -2.99
CA ALA A 282 -5.62 -11.49 -3.34
C ALA A 282 -4.28 -11.74 -4.05
N ILE A 283 -3.40 -12.47 -3.38
CA ILE A 283 -2.05 -12.79 -3.86
C ILE A 283 -1.99 -14.19 -4.48
N GLY A 284 -2.55 -15.20 -3.81
CA GLY A 284 -2.58 -16.57 -4.30
C GLY A 284 -3.68 -16.81 -5.33
N ASP A 285 -3.46 -17.75 -6.24
CA ASP A 285 -4.39 -18.09 -7.31
C ASP A 285 -5.76 -18.53 -6.77
N ARG A 286 -5.82 -19.26 -5.65
CA ARG A 286 -7.08 -19.58 -4.97
C ARG A 286 -7.79 -18.36 -4.42
N ALA A 287 -7.06 -17.40 -3.84
CA ALA A 287 -7.64 -16.17 -3.33
C ALA A 287 -8.20 -15.30 -4.45
N VAL A 288 -7.51 -15.26 -5.60
CA VAL A 288 -7.98 -14.59 -6.82
C VAL A 288 -9.30 -15.23 -7.31
N GLU A 289 -9.37 -16.56 -7.40
CA GLU A 289 -10.60 -17.27 -7.78
C GLU A 289 -11.74 -16.95 -6.81
N MET A 290 -11.49 -16.95 -5.49
CA MET A 290 -12.48 -16.61 -4.47
C MET A 290 -13.01 -15.17 -4.64
N ALA A 291 -12.15 -14.22 -4.96
CA ALA A 291 -12.55 -12.85 -5.23
C ALA A 291 -13.41 -12.75 -6.49
N LEU A 292 -13.01 -13.42 -7.58
CA LEU A 292 -13.77 -13.46 -8.83
C LEU A 292 -15.14 -14.12 -8.65
N ASP A 293 -15.25 -15.19 -7.86
CA ASP A 293 -16.53 -15.85 -7.53
C ASP A 293 -17.45 -14.90 -6.76
N ALA A 294 -16.91 -14.16 -5.78
CA ALA A 294 -17.66 -13.18 -5.02
C ALA A 294 -18.14 -12.02 -5.90
N TYR A 295 -17.31 -11.55 -6.83
CA TYR A 295 -17.68 -10.49 -7.78
C TYR A 295 -18.73 -10.97 -8.77
N ALA A 296 -18.63 -12.20 -9.28
CA ALA A 296 -19.65 -12.79 -10.15
C ALA A 296 -21.01 -12.90 -9.43
N ALA A 297 -21.01 -13.33 -8.16
CA ALA A 297 -22.21 -13.38 -7.35
C ALA A 297 -22.81 -11.98 -7.08
N ALA A 298 -21.97 -11.02 -6.76
CA ALA A 298 -22.36 -9.63 -6.53
C ALA A 298 -22.95 -9.00 -7.81
N GLU A 299 -22.29 -9.15 -8.95
CA GLU A 299 -22.75 -8.64 -10.23
C GLU A 299 -24.09 -9.24 -10.62
N ALA A 300 -24.25 -10.56 -10.50
CA ALA A 300 -25.52 -11.23 -10.79
C ALA A 300 -26.67 -10.71 -9.92
N ALA A 301 -26.38 -10.35 -8.66
CA ALA A 301 -27.38 -9.87 -7.72
C ALA A 301 -27.80 -8.39 -7.94
N VAL A 302 -26.95 -7.57 -8.59
CA VAL A 302 -27.24 -6.16 -8.90
C VAL A 302 -27.71 -5.94 -10.34
N ARG A 303 -27.45 -6.90 -11.25
CA ARG A 303 -28.05 -6.88 -12.59
C ARG A 303 -29.56 -7.00 -12.46
N GLN A 304 -30.30 -5.92 -12.70
CA GLN A 304 -31.74 -6.01 -12.82
C GLN A 304 -32.11 -6.90 -14.01
N PRO A 305 -33.16 -7.75 -13.92
CA PRO A 305 -33.67 -8.42 -15.08
C PRO A 305 -34.01 -7.36 -16.14
N SER A 306 -33.55 -7.58 -17.37
CA SER A 306 -33.80 -6.71 -18.51
C SER A 306 -35.30 -6.35 -18.55
N LEU A 307 -35.64 -5.09 -18.39
CA LEU A 307 -36.98 -4.59 -18.68
C LEU A 307 -37.33 -5.04 -20.11
N PRO A 308 -38.54 -5.54 -20.34
CA PRO A 308 -38.98 -5.90 -21.69
C PRO A 308 -38.77 -4.71 -22.63
N PRO A 309 -38.42 -4.93 -23.89
CA PRO A 309 -38.09 -3.87 -24.83
C PRO A 309 -39.26 -2.87 -24.87
N ARG A 310 -38.95 -1.61 -24.51
CA ARG A 310 -39.91 -0.50 -24.68
C ARG A 310 -40.19 -0.39 -26.18
N THR A 311 -41.45 -0.53 -26.55
CA THR A 311 -41.95 -0.22 -27.91
C THR A 311 -41.48 1.20 -28.30
N PRO A 312 -40.91 1.39 -29.48
CA PRO A 312 -40.41 2.71 -29.87
C PRO A 312 -41.59 3.71 -29.98
N ALA A 313 -41.46 4.81 -29.24
CA ALA A 313 -42.29 5.99 -29.48
C ALA A 313 -41.89 6.59 -30.84
N SER A 314 -42.80 6.63 -31.79
CA SER A 314 -42.66 7.23 -33.11
C SER A 314 -42.59 8.76 -33.00
N GLY A 315 -41.42 9.36 -33.25
CA GLY A 315 -41.17 10.79 -33.38
C GLY A 315 -39.73 11.10 -33.68
N PRO A 316 -39.41 12.15 -34.49
CA PRO A 316 -38.04 12.48 -34.86
C PRO A 316 -37.28 13.00 -33.63
N ARG A 317 -36.11 12.39 -33.34
CA ARG A 317 -35.17 12.82 -32.31
C ARG A 317 -34.14 13.76 -32.94
N PRO A 318 -33.77 14.89 -32.26
CA PRO A 318 -32.58 15.62 -32.67
C PRO A 318 -31.32 14.79 -32.48
N GLU A 319 -30.39 14.86 -33.43
CA GLU A 319 -29.07 14.23 -33.33
C GLU A 319 -28.32 14.76 -32.09
N MET A 320 -28.30 13.95 -31.04
CA MET A 320 -27.39 14.14 -29.93
C MET A 320 -26.09 13.41 -30.24
N LEU A 321 -24.96 14.12 -30.16
CA LEU A 321 -23.61 13.53 -30.17
C LEU A 321 -23.57 12.34 -29.20
N PRO A 322 -22.84 11.26 -29.56
CA PRO A 322 -22.80 10.06 -28.72
C PRO A 322 -22.12 10.36 -27.40
N VAL A 323 -22.92 10.64 -26.38
CA VAL A 323 -22.46 10.52 -25.00
C VAL A 323 -22.16 9.03 -24.80
N LYS A 324 -20.88 8.66 -24.59
CA LYS A 324 -20.53 7.32 -24.12
C LYS A 324 -21.36 7.05 -22.87
N ARG A 325 -22.39 6.26 -23.01
CA ARG A 325 -23.17 5.79 -21.85
C ARG A 325 -22.25 4.84 -21.08
N VAL A 326 -21.85 5.25 -19.90
CA VAL A 326 -21.35 4.32 -18.88
C VAL A 326 -22.45 3.25 -18.73
N PRO A 327 -22.13 1.96 -18.85
CA PRO A 327 -23.11 0.91 -18.64
C PRO A 327 -23.79 1.11 -17.28
N PRO A 328 -25.08 0.87 -17.11
CA PRO A 328 -25.79 1.10 -15.85
C PRO A 328 -25.27 0.29 -14.65
N HIS A 329 -24.22 -0.52 -14.84
CA HIS A 329 -23.59 -1.37 -13.84
C HIS A 329 -22.06 -1.46 -14.07
N ASP A 330 -21.37 -0.34 -14.25
CA ASP A 330 -19.92 -0.27 -14.22
C ASP A 330 -19.46 -0.34 -12.76
N LEU A 331 -19.25 -1.54 -12.25
CA LEU A 331 -18.90 -1.79 -10.85
C LEU A 331 -17.42 -1.61 -10.55
N ARG A 332 -16.57 -1.78 -11.58
CA ARG A 332 -15.11 -1.63 -11.52
C ARG A 332 -14.51 -2.28 -10.27
N TYR A 333 -14.95 -3.50 -9.96
CA TYR A 333 -14.34 -4.25 -8.87
C TYR A 333 -12.86 -4.46 -9.15
N ARG A 334 -12.07 -4.52 -8.11
CA ARG A 334 -10.62 -4.56 -8.21
C ARG A 334 -10.08 -5.78 -7.46
N ILE A 335 -9.02 -6.36 -7.99
CA ILE A 335 -8.18 -7.28 -7.22
C ILE A 335 -6.81 -6.62 -7.05
N GLU A 336 -6.51 -6.33 -5.80
CA GLU A 336 -5.22 -5.77 -5.39
C GLU A 336 -4.18 -6.88 -5.39
N HIS A 337 -3.00 -6.56 -5.86
CA HIS A 337 -1.87 -7.43 -6.12
C HIS A 337 -2.03 -8.33 -7.34
N SER A 338 -3.10 -9.14 -7.46
CA SER A 338 -3.27 -10.05 -8.60
C SER A 338 -1.95 -10.79 -8.92
N GLN A 339 -1.25 -11.25 -7.85
CA GLN A 339 0.17 -11.55 -7.94
C GLN A 339 0.45 -12.92 -8.56
N VAL A 340 -0.37 -13.93 -8.22
CA VAL A 340 -0.35 -15.27 -8.83
C VAL A 340 -1.74 -15.56 -9.35
N VAL A 341 -1.87 -15.89 -10.64
CA VAL A 341 -3.16 -16.03 -11.31
C VAL A 341 -3.22 -17.34 -12.08
N SER A 342 -4.35 -18.03 -12.03
CA SER A 342 -4.55 -19.19 -12.88
C SER A 342 -4.77 -18.77 -14.34
N ALA A 343 -4.28 -19.55 -15.30
CA ALA A 343 -4.35 -19.21 -16.73
C ALA A 343 -5.77 -18.90 -17.23
N GLY A 344 -6.78 -19.56 -16.67
CA GLY A 344 -8.19 -19.35 -17.02
C GLY A 344 -8.81 -18.06 -16.49
N ASP A 345 -8.22 -17.46 -15.45
CA ASP A 345 -8.84 -16.33 -14.75
C ASP A 345 -8.66 -15.01 -15.49
N PHE A 346 -7.67 -14.86 -16.37
CA PHE A 346 -7.55 -13.66 -17.22
C PHE A 346 -8.83 -13.37 -18.00
N ASN A 347 -9.48 -14.40 -18.52
CA ASN A 347 -10.78 -14.24 -19.20
C ASN A 347 -11.89 -13.84 -18.22
N ARG A 348 -11.89 -14.37 -17.00
CA ARG A 348 -12.87 -14.03 -15.96
C ARG A 348 -12.76 -12.56 -15.53
N TYR A 349 -11.53 -12.04 -15.37
CA TYR A 349 -11.31 -10.60 -15.13
C TYR A 349 -11.97 -9.75 -16.22
N LYS A 350 -11.72 -10.10 -17.49
CA LYS A 350 -12.30 -9.38 -18.62
C LYS A 350 -13.82 -9.44 -18.63
N GLU A 351 -14.39 -10.65 -18.48
CA GLU A 351 -15.84 -10.89 -18.52
C GLU A 351 -16.60 -10.14 -17.42
N LEU A 352 -16.00 -10.05 -16.22
CA LEU A 352 -16.54 -9.35 -15.07
C LEU A 352 -16.13 -7.85 -15.03
N GLY A 353 -15.30 -7.38 -15.95
CA GLY A 353 -14.79 -6.00 -15.93
C GLY A 353 -13.94 -5.69 -14.70
N VAL A 354 -13.28 -6.68 -14.11
CA VAL A 354 -12.44 -6.53 -12.92
C VAL A 354 -11.11 -5.88 -13.29
N ILE A 355 -10.65 -4.95 -12.48
CA ILE A 355 -9.38 -4.26 -12.65
C ILE A 355 -8.29 -5.04 -11.92
N ALA A 356 -7.16 -5.30 -12.60
CA ALA A 356 -5.96 -5.80 -11.95
C ALA A 356 -5.15 -4.60 -11.42
N SER A 357 -5.18 -4.41 -10.10
CA SER A 357 -4.46 -3.35 -9.40
C SER A 357 -3.16 -3.92 -8.85
N MET A 358 -2.04 -3.60 -9.49
CA MET A 358 -0.78 -4.31 -9.28
C MET A 358 0.34 -3.36 -8.83
N GLN A 359 1.37 -3.93 -8.23
CA GLN A 359 2.55 -3.21 -7.73
C GLN A 359 3.82 -3.80 -8.37
N PRO A 360 4.27 -3.23 -9.51
CA PRO A 360 5.43 -3.79 -10.22
C PRO A 360 6.72 -3.82 -9.39
N ASN A 361 6.89 -2.91 -8.45
CA ASN A 361 8.03 -2.85 -7.54
C ASN A 361 8.14 -4.06 -6.60
N HIS A 362 7.03 -4.75 -6.26
CA HIS A 362 7.08 -6.01 -5.50
C HIS A 362 7.94 -7.08 -6.18
N LEU A 363 7.92 -7.13 -7.52
CA LEU A 363 8.76 -8.09 -8.23
C LEU A 363 10.26 -7.84 -8.01
N LEU A 364 10.70 -6.58 -7.79
CA LEU A 364 12.12 -6.29 -7.54
C LEU A 364 12.63 -6.96 -6.27
N THR A 365 11.79 -7.04 -5.24
CA THR A 365 12.12 -7.72 -3.97
C THR A 365 11.86 -9.22 -4.02
N ASP A 366 10.92 -9.67 -4.84
CA ASP A 366 10.44 -11.05 -4.86
C ASP A 366 11.12 -11.94 -5.90
N MET A 367 11.70 -11.37 -6.98
CA MET A 367 12.22 -12.16 -8.11
C MET A 367 13.32 -13.18 -7.73
N GLY A 368 14.03 -12.92 -6.64
CA GLY A 368 15.10 -13.83 -6.18
C GLY A 368 14.58 -15.13 -5.54
N TRP A 369 13.30 -15.18 -5.17
CA TRP A 369 12.74 -16.33 -4.45
C TRP A 369 11.33 -16.75 -4.92
N ALA A 370 10.59 -15.91 -5.64
CA ALA A 370 9.21 -16.20 -6.05
C ALA A 370 9.08 -17.51 -6.83
N GLY A 371 9.99 -17.79 -7.77
CA GLY A 371 10.02 -19.05 -8.52
C GLY A 371 10.18 -20.29 -7.62
N GLN A 372 10.94 -20.18 -6.51
CA GLN A 372 11.10 -21.28 -5.55
C GLN A 372 9.76 -21.59 -4.84
N ARG A 373 8.97 -20.55 -4.54
CA ARG A 373 7.63 -20.68 -3.91
C ARG A 373 6.62 -21.33 -4.85
N LEU A 374 6.66 -20.93 -6.12
CA LEU A 374 5.63 -21.24 -7.09
C LEU A 374 5.91 -22.48 -7.92
N GLY A 375 7.19 -22.73 -8.24
CA GLY A 375 7.59 -23.72 -9.23
C GLY A 375 7.31 -23.27 -10.66
N PRO A 376 7.88 -23.98 -11.67
CA PRO A 376 8.02 -23.50 -13.05
C PRO A 376 6.68 -23.29 -13.79
N GLU A 377 5.60 -23.92 -13.34
CA GLU A 377 4.31 -23.77 -14.03
C GLU A 377 3.54 -22.54 -13.54
N ARG A 378 3.52 -22.25 -12.24
CA ARG A 378 2.78 -21.13 -11.67
C ARG A 378 3.50 -19.80 -11.80
N GLU A 379 4.86 -19.80 -11.78
CA GLU A 379 5.63 -18.58 -11.93
C GLU A 379 5.40 -17.86 -13.27
N LYS A 380 5.00 -18.58 -14.33
CA LYS A 380 4.65 -18.02 -15.64
C LYS A 380 3.52 -16.99 -15.59
N TYR A 381 2.63 -17.16 -14.62
CA TYR A 381 1.45 -16.31 -14.43
C TYR A 381 1.56 -15.46 -13.15
N ALA A 382 2.76 -15.34 -12.61
CA ALA A 382 3.03 -14.44 -11.49
C ALA A 382 3.49 -13.06 -11.98
N TYR A 383 2.96 -12.00 -11.37
CA TYR A 383 3.23 -10.61 -11.77
C TYR A 383 2.97 -10.39 -13.27
N ALA A 384 1.90 -10.98 -13.81
CA ALA A 384 1.69 -11.18 -15.24
C ALA A 384 0.94 -10.00 -15.89
N TRP A 385 1.38 -8.76 -15.67
CA TRP A 385 0.71 -7.55 -16.15
C TRP A 385 0.54 -7.48 -17.67
N LYS A 386 1.48 -8.03 -18.47
CA LYS A 386 1.32 -8.10 -19.93
C LYS A 386 0.20 -9.06 -20.33
N SER A 387 0.09 -10.20 -19.65
CA SER A 387 -1.01 -11.14 -19.88
C SER A 387 -2.39 -10.54 -19.58
N PHE A 388 -2.51 -9.74 -18.51
CA PHE A 388 -3.73 -8.97 -18.23
C PHE A 388 -4.05 -7.99 -19.36
N LEU A 389 -3.07 -7.21 -19.80
CA LEU A 389 -3.26 -6.23 -20.85
C LEU A 389 -3.66 -6.88 -22.18
N ASP A 390 -3.00 -7.99 -22.54
CA ASP A 390 -3.30 -8.76 -23.77
C ASP A 390 -4.69 -9.41 -23.73
N ALA A 391 -5.17 -9.79 -22.53
CA ALA A 391 -6.54 -10.23 -22.34
C ALA A 391 -7.56 -9.06 -22.41
N GLY A 392 -7.13 -7.82 -22.42
CA GLY A 392 -7.97 -6.63 -22.41
C GLY A 392 -8.52 -6.27 -21.02
N VAL A 393 -7.81 -6.67 -19.96
CA VAL A 393 -8.10 -6.32 -18.57
C VAL A 393 -7.49 -4.96 -18.24
N PRO A 394 -8.24 -4.04 -17.62
CA PRO A 394 -7.69 -2.77 -17.19
C PRO A 394 -6.62 -2.96 -16.11
N LEU A 395 -5.51 -2.22 -16.23
CA LEU A 395 -4.43 -2.19 -15.23
C LEU A 395 -4.45 -0.86 -14.48
N ALA A 396 -4.22 -0.93 -13.17
CA ALA A 396 -3.87 0.20 -12.33
C ALA A 396 -2.60 -0.15 -11.54
N PHE A 397 -1.63 0.79 -11.45
CA PHE A 397 -0.38 0.55 -10.75
C PHE A 397 -0.24 1.45 -9.53
N GLY A 398 0.30 0.87 -8.46
CA GLY A 398 0.63 1.54 -7.21
C GLY A 398 1.93 1.02 -6.62
N THR A 399 2.28 1.48 -5.43
CA THR A 399 3.52 1.12 -4.74
C THR A 399 3.31 0.14 -3.60
N ASP A 400 2.12 0.13 -2.99
CA ASP A 400 1.84 -0.52 -1.71
C ASP A 400 2.70 0.07 -0.56
N TYR A 401 3.01 1.38 -0.67
CA TYR A 401 3.76 2.08 0.38
C TYR A 401 3.12 1.88 1.76
N PRO A 402 3.88 1.56 2.83
CA PRO A 402 5.34 1.51 2.93
C PRO A 402 5.93 0.09 2.83
N VAL A 403 5.19 -0.89 2.29
CA VAL A 403 5.74 -2.22 1.99
C VAL A 403 6.91 -2.07 1.01
N GLU A 404 6.73 -1.21 0.01
CA GLU A 404 7.79 -0.73 -0.86
C GLU A 404 7.91 0.82 -0.78
N PRO A 405 9.04 1.41 -1.18
CA PRO A 405 9.17 2.86 -1.28
C PRO A 405 8.11 3.49 -2.17
N ILE A 406 7.61 4.68 -1.82
CA ILE A 406 6.54 5.38 -2.55
C ILE A 406 6.96 5.84 -3.97
N THR A 407 8.25 5.78 -4.29
CA THR A 407 8.74 6.20 -5.60
C THR A 407 8.18 5.32 -6.73
N PRO A 408 7.43 5.89 -7.69
CA PRO A 408 6.89 5.10 -8.81
C PRO A 408 7.97 4.67 -9.80
N PHE A 409 9.15 5.31 -9.81
CA PHE A 409 10.20 5.04 -10.79
C PHE A 409 10.75 3.61 -10.68
N ARG A 410 10.80 3.01 -9.50
CA ARG A 410 11.16 1.59 -9.32
C ARG A 410 10.14 0.67 -10.00
N GLY A 411 8.86 0.96 -9.82
CA GLY A 411 7.78 0.21 -10.47
C GLY A 411 7.77 0.40 -11.99
N VAL A 412 7.99 1.63 -12.47
CA VAL A 412 8.13 1.92 -13.91
C VAL A 412 9.30 1.13 -14.49
N TYR A 413 10.48 1.19 -13.87
CA TYR A 413 11.64 0.41 -14.29
C TYR A 413 11.32 -1.09 -14.35
N CYS A 414 10.74 -1.63 -13.29
CA CYS A 414 10.41 -3.06 -13.23
C CYS A 414 9.41 -3.48 -14.31
N ALA A 415 8.37 -2.68 -14.55
CA ALA A 415 7.34 -2.99 -15.54
C ALA A 415 7.91 -3.03 -16.98
N VAL A 416 8.87 -2.16 -17.30
CA VAL A 416 9.46 -2.11 -18.65
C VAL A 416 10.66 -3.04 -18.85
N THR A 417 11.35 -3.45 -17.77
CA THR A 417 12.55 -4.30 -17.87
C THR A 417 12.35 -5.72 -17.41
N ARG A 418 11.60 -5.94 -16.33
CA ARG A 418 11.52 -7.22 -15.61
C ARG A 418 12.89 -7.66 -15.08
N GLU A 419 13.75 -6.72 -14.77
CA GLU A 419 15.12 -6.95 -14.30
C GLU A 419 15.31 -6.41 -12.90
N SER A 420 16.20 -7.01 -12.12
CA SER A 420 16.64 -6.45 -10.84
C SER A 420 17.31 -5.09 -11.05
N GLU A 421 17.31 -4.23 -10.04
CA GLU A 421 17.94 -2.89 -10.12
C GLU A 421 19.44 -2.96 -10.47
N ALA A 422 20.11 -4.06 -10.14
CA ALA A 422 21.50 -4.32 -10.54
C ALA A 422 21.65 -4.89 -11.96
N GLY A 423 20.55 -5.18 -12.67
CA GLY A 423 20.57 -5.81 -13.99
C GLY A 423 21.10 -7.24 -14.04
N THR A 424 21.18 -7.91 -12.88
CA THR A 424 21.80 -9.25 -12.76
C THR A 424 20.80 -10.40 -12.80
N MET A 425 19.52 -10.13 -12.62
CA MET A 425 18.43 -11.10 -12.68
C MET A 425 17.33 -10.58 -13.59
N SER A 426 16.62 -11.48 -14.24
CA SER A 426 15.40 -11.19 -15.02
C SER A 426 14.32 -12.22 -14.70
N PHE A 427 13.07 -11.79 -14.62
CA PHE A 427 11.95 -12.66 -14.29
C PHE A 427 10.85 -12.54 -15.35
N HIS A 428 10.66 -13.58 -16.15
CA HIS A 428 9.65 -13.65 -17.22
C HIS A 428 9.62 -12.41 -18.12
N PRO A 429 10.69 -12.15 -18.90
CA PRO A 429 10.83 -10.94 -19.73
C PRO A 429 9.73 -10.77 -20.78
N GLU A 430 9.00 -11.82 -21.13
CA GLU A 430 7.82 -11.79 -21.99
C GLU A 430 6.66 -11.00 -21.39
N GLN A 431 6.69 -10.73 -20.08
CA GLN A 431 5.69 -9.92 -19.39
C GLN A 431 6.03 -8.42 -19.33
N LYS A 432 7.06 -7.95 -20.06
CA LYS A 432 7.41 -6.52 -20.15
C LYS A 432 6.26 -5.71 -20.76
N LEU A 433 6.06 -4.51 -20.23
CA LEU A 433 5.24 -3.48 -20.84
C LEU A 433 6.09 -2.46 -21.58
N THR A 434 5.51 -1.76 -22.52
CA THR A 434 6.10 -0.54 -23.07
C THR A 434 6.05 0.59 -22.02
N MET A 435 6.90 1.60 -22.17
CA MET A 435 6.86 2.79 -21.31
C MET A 435 5.48 3.46 -21.33
N GLY A 436 4.86 3.59 -22.50
CA GLY A 436 3.54 4.20 -22.65
C GLY A 436 2.44 3.42 -21.91
N GLU A 437 2.43 2.08 -22.00
CA GLU A 437 1.50 1.21 -21.27
C GLU A 437 1.70 1.34 -19.74
N THR A 438 2.96 1.42 -19.32
CA THR A 438 3.33 1.55 -17.91
C THR A 438 2.89 2.90 -17.32
N LEU A 439 3.21 4.01 -17.99
CA LEU A 439 2.81 5.35 -17.57
C LEU A 439 1.28 5.51 -17.58
N TYR A 440 0.60 4.90 -18.58
CA TYR A 440 -0.86 4.87 -18.60
C TYR A 440 -1.42 4.18 -17.33
N ALA A 441 -0.87 3.04 -16.91
CA ALA A 441 -1.32 2.33 -15.73
C ALA A 441 -1.11 3.13 -14.43
N TYR A 442 -0.02 3.93 -14.33
CA TYR A 442 0.24 4.83 -13.20
C TYR A 442 -0.50 6.17 -13.24
N THR A 443 -1.24 6.47 -14.29
CA THR A 443 -1.96 7.76 -14.46
C THR A 443 -3.44 7.53 -14.76
N GLN A 444 -3.77 7.32 -16.04
CA GLN A 444 -5.15 7.17 -16.52
C GLN A 444 -5.78 5.84 -16.06
N GLY A 445 -5.00 4.75 -16.01
CA GLY A 445 -5.45 3.45 -15.52
C GLY A 445 -5.81 3.50 -14.03
N SER A 446 -4.95 4.13 -13.22
CA SER A 446 -5.24 4.35 -11.80
C SER A 446 -6.41 5.31 -11.58
N ALA A 447 -6.54 6.37 -12.41
CA ALA A 447 -7.71 7.25 -12.36
C ALA A 447 -9.01 6.51 -12.73
N TYR A 448 -8.95 5.58 -13.72
CA TYR A 448 -10.07 4.71 -14.07
C TYR A 448 -10.50 3.83 -12.89
N ALA A 449 -9.55 3.32 -12.12
CA ALA A 449 -9.82 2.44 -10.98
C ALA A 449 -10.63 3.10 -9.84
N GLU A 450 -10.65 4.44 -9.77
CA GLU A 450 -11.40 5.24 -8.80
C GLU A 450 -12.50 6.13 -9.44
N PHE A 451 -12.93 5.83 -10.68
CA PHE A 451 -13.96 6.59 -11.42
C PHE A 451 -13.59 8.05 -11.71
N ALA A 452 -12.32 8.38 -11.81
CA ALA A 452 -11.83 9.74 -11.97
C ALA A 452 -11.19 10.03 -13.36
N GLU A 453 -11.19 9.07 -14.28
CA GLU A 453 -10.56 9.17 -15.61
C GLU A 453 -11.17 10.27 -16.50
N GLY A 454 -12.36 10.74 -16.17
CA GLY A 454 -13.03 11.82 -16.91
C GLY A 454 -12.52 13.22 -16.55
N TRP A 455 -11.66 13.36 -15.52
CA TRP A 455 -11.24 14.66 -15.05
C TRP A 455 -9.79 14.74 -14.53
N LYS A 456 -9.09 13.61 -14.34
CA LYS A 456 -7.66 13.57 -13.97
C LYS A 456 -6.92 12.42 -14.64
N GLY A 457 -5.61 12.35 -14.49
CA GLY A 457 -4.73 11.35 -15.09
C GLY A 457 -4.25 11.69 -16.52
N MET A 458 -4.65 12.85 -17.06
CA MET A 458 -4.22 13.37 -18.37
C MET A 458 -3.92 14.87 -18.32
N LEU A 459 -3.00 15.31 -19.16
CA LEU A 459 -2.78 16.74 -19.44
C LEU A 459 -3.58 17.15 -20.68
N ALA A 460 -4.86 17.48 -20.46
CA ALA A 460 -5.78 17.89 -21.50
C ALA A 460 -6.72 19.00 -21.01
N PRO A 461 -7.26 19.87 -21.89
CA PRO A 461 -8.24 20.87 -21.51
C PRO A 461 -9.46 20.24 -20.82
N GLY A 462 -9.84 20.77 -19.66
CA GLY A 462 -10.94 20.25 -18.83
C GLY A 462 -10.52 19.25 -17.76
N TYR A 463 -9.29 18.76 -17.79
CA TYR A 463 -8.72 17.91 -16.75
C TYR A 463 -8.10 18.74 -15.60
N ALA A 464 -7.92 18.10 -14.45
CA ALA A 464 -7.20 18.69 -13.34
C ALA A 464 -5.75 18.99 -13.72
N ALA A 465 -5.24 20.14 -13.30
CA ALA A 465 -3.85 20.51 -13.50
C ALA A 465 -2.97 19.82 -12.47
N ASP A 466 -2.93 18.48 -12.52
CA ASP A 466 -2.10 17.60 -11.71
C ASP A 466 -0.97 17.06 -12.58
N PHE A 467 0.25 17.53 -12.37
CA PHE A 467 1.39 17.16 -13.21
C PHE A 467 2.70 17.16 -12.44
N VAL A 468 3.66 16.47 -13.01
CA VAL A 468 5.04 16.42 -12.53
C VAL A 468 5.99 16.92 -13.61
N VAL A 469 7.02 17.63 -13.18
CA VAL A 469 8.16 18.05 -14.01
C VAL A 469 9.37 17.21 -13.60
N LEU A 470 10.00 16.57 -14.56
CA LEU A 470 11.11 15.64 -14.36
C LEU A 470 12.38 16.14 -15.04
N ASP A 471 13.53 15.74 -14.50
CA ASP A 471 14.86 16.07 -15.05
C ASP A 471 15.18 15.36 -16.36
N ARG A 472 14.34 14.39 -16.76
CA ARG A 472 14.52 13.59 -17.99
C ARG A 472 13.22 13.13 -18.59
N ASP A 473 13.23 12.91 -19.92
CA ASP A 473 12.12 12.34 -20.66
C ASP A 473 12.08 10.82 -20.48
N LEU A 474 11.11 10.32 -19.68
CA LEU A 474 10.96 8.90 -19.40
C LEU A 474 10.69 8.06 -20.65
N VAL A 475 10.15 8.66 -21.73
CA VAL A 475 9.85 7.94 -22.97
C VAL A 475 11.10 7.76 -23.83
N ALA A 476 12.08 8.67 -23.69
CA ALA A 476 13.29 8.70 -24.51
C ALA A 476 14.53 8.10 -23.84
N VAL A 477 14.56 8.02 -22.51
CA VAL A 477 15.75 7.51 -21.79
C VAL A 477 15.84 5.99 -21.83
N GLU A 478 17.06 5.46 -21.68
CA GLU A 478 17.30 4.05 -21.48
C GLU A 478 16.61 3.57 -20.19
N PRO A 479 15.99 2.39 -20.16
CA PRO A 479 15.16 1.95 -19.04
C PRO A 479 15.85 2.02 -17.68
N HIS A 480 17.13 1.67 -17.58
CA HIS A 480 17.87 1.72 -16.31
C HIS A 480 18.03 3.16 -15.78
N ALA A 481 18.06 4.15 -16.66
CA ALA A 481 18.16 5.55 -16.25
C ALA A 481 16.90 6.06 -15.53
N VAL A 482 15.76 5.35 -15.66
CA VAL A 482 14.51 5.67 -14.95
C VAL A 482 14.70 5.65 -13.42
N LEU A 483 15.54 4.75 -12.91
CA LEU A 483 15.84 4.65 -11.46
C LEU A 483 16.48 5.91 -10.88
N GLY A 484 17.20 6.67 -11.71
CA GLY A 484 17.85 7.92 -11.31
C GLY A 484 17.04 9.17 -11.63
N THR A 485 15.75 9.04 -11.97
CA THR A 485 14.89 10.18 -12.27
C THR A 485 14.66 11.05 -11.05
N THR A 486 14.79 12.35 -11.23
CA THR A 486 14.55 13.36 -10.20
C THR A 486 13.30 14.16 -10.54
N VAL A 487 12.44 14.32 -9.54
CA VAL A 487 11.26 15.19 -9.61
C VAL A 487 11.70 16.62 -9.33
N LEU A 488 11.55 17.50 -10.30
CA LEU A 488 11.86 18.92 -10.18
C LEU A 488 10.70 19.70 -9.59
N ARG A 489 9.47 19.29 -9.91
CA ARG A 489 8.26 19.95 -9.42
C ARG A 489 7.07 19.00 -9.45
N THR A 490 6.24 19.08 -8.41
CA THR A 490 4.92 18.43 -8.35
C THR A 490 3.84 19.49 -8.20
N VAL A 491 2.79 19.38 -9.02
CA VAL A 491 1.68 20.33 -9.07
C VAL A 491 0.37 19.58 -8.91
N VAL A 492 -0.48 20.03 -7.96
CA VAL A 492 -1.82 19.49 -7.70
C VAL A 492 -2.86 20.62 -7.80
N GLY A 493 -3.84 20.46 -8.68
CA GLY A 493 -4.87 21.47 -8.89
C GLY A 493 -4.29 22.83 -9.36
N GLY A 494 -3.17 22.84 -10.08
CA GLY A 494 -2.47 24.03 -10.55
C GLY A 494 -1.61 24.72 -9.49
N LYS A 495 -1.52 24.17 -8.26
CA LYS A 495 -0.64 24.68 -7.19
C LYS A 495 0.63 23.85 -7.12
N THR A 496 1.80 24.48 -7.11
CA THR A 496 3.05 23.78 -6.80
C THR A 496 3.03 23.34 -5.34
N VAL A 497 3.11 22.02 -5.12
CA VAL A 497 3.13 21.39 -3.78
C VAL A 497 4.52 20.90 -3.42
N TYR A 498 5.39 20.68 -4.40
CA TYR A 498 6.80 20.39 -4.24
C TYR A 498 7.62 21.10 -5.32
N LEU A 499 8.77 21.62 -4.95
CA LEU A 499 9.78 22.22 -5.84
C LEU A 499 11.16 21.84 -5.32
N GLN A 500 11.94 21.19 -6.16
CA GLN A 500 13.33 20.88 -5.84
C GLN A 500 14.15 22.19 -5.71
N HIS A 501 14.92 22.32 -4.64
CA HIS A 501 15.78 23.47 -4.32
C HIS A 501 17.22 23.27 -4.78
#